data_fdf78de40a40e40be08b6ba8b9c12df9
#
_entry.id   fdf78de40a40e40be08b6ba8b9c12df9
#
_cell.length_a   1.000
_cell.length_b   1.000
_cell.length_c   1.000
_cell.angle_alpha   90.00
_cell.angle_beta   90.00
_cell.angle_gamma   90.00
#
_symmetry.space_group_name_H-M   'P 1'
#
loop_
_entity.id
_entity.type
_entity.pdbx_description
1 polymer ?
#
loop_
_entity_poly.entity_id
_entity_poly.type
_entity_poly.pdbx_seq_one_letter_code
_entity_poly.pdbx_strand_id
1 'polypeptide(L)'
;MTKNVCPILTTQGERLKQLRKSLGLSAQALADELNAHGASVSRGAIANWECGKNGITSSKLPTVARVLGTTESYLLTGRYERPLDLTNQSANKNTIKELQGIDFQDNIINSYHLSNQVTIMKPLKKSAKLANVCYDIRGKLLQTANRMEAEGQRIIKLNIGNPEPFGLLPPDEIVQDVAMNLQNASGYSDSKGVFYARKAILQYYQAKGLLSATDVNDVYVGNGVSELIVMTLQALLDDGDEVLIPMPDYPLWTAATNLAGGRAVHYRCTEEDDWHPDLMDIEKKITDKTKAIVIINPNNPTGALYSKEILQQIANLAVKHGLVIMADEIYDRILYDDAVHVPMCTITDKTLILTFNGLSKSHRIAGYRSGWVMLSGKKDHASDFIEGLTMLASMRLCANVPAQYAIQTAMGGYQSMQTLTAPTGRLYKQREMAVSRLNAIKGISCIKPKGAFYCFAKIDRGIYPIDDDMDFMMDLLIKEKVLMVQGTGFNWDKPDHFRVVFLPNLIDLEEAMDRLDRFFANKRKEFGTQ
;
A
#
# COMPACT_ATOMS: atom_id res chain seq x y z
N MET A 1 -39.81 3.00 16.63
CA MET A 1 -39.59 2.43 15.28
C MET A 1 -38.42 1.45 15.37
N THR A 2 -38.76 0.19 15.44
CA THR A 2 -37.82 -0.91 15.66
C THR A 2 -36.99 -1.17 14.39
N LYS A 3 -35.68 -1.02 14.52
CA LYS A 3 -34.71 -1.38 13.45
C LYS A 3 -34.72 -2.90 13.30
N ASN A 4 -35.19 -3.40 12.14
CA ASN A 4 -34.97 -4.78 11.71
C ASN A 4 -33.48 -4.94 11.38
N VAL A 5 -32.70 -5.38 12.35
CA VAL A 5 -31.37 -5.93 12.13
C VAL A 5 -31.60 -7.36 11.61
N CYS A 6 -31.25 -7.61 10.36
CA CYS A 6 -31.27 -8.97 9.80
C CYS A 6 -30.27 -9.82 10.60
N PRO A 7 -30.68 -10.90 11.27
CA PRO A 7 -29.75 -11.71 12.04
C PRO A 7 -28.76 -12.37 11.10
N ILE A 8 -27.46 -12.30 11.46
CA ILE A 8 -26.40 -13.01 10.74
C ILE A 8 -26.70 -14.51 10.85
N LEU A 9 -27.06 -15.15 9.74
CA LEU A 9 -27.33 -16.58 9.68
C LEU A 9 -26.01 -17.35 9.82
N THR A 10 -25.86 -18.03 10.94
CA THR A 10 -24.60 -18.64 11.35
C THR A 10 -24.45 -20.09 10.87
N THR A 11 -25.53 -20.81 10.64
CA THR A 11 -25.49 -22.23 10.28
C THR A 11 -25.90 -22.49 8.81
N GLN A 12 -25.40 -23.59 8.25
CA GLN A 12 -25.77 -24.08 6.91
C GLN A 12 -27.29 -24.29 6.79
N GLY A 13 -27.93 -24.83 7.84
CA GLY A 13 -29.36 -25.09 7.87
C GLY A 13 -30.21 -23.83 7.85
N GLU A 14 -29.80 -22.79 8.58
CA GLU A 14 -30.49 -21.49 8.57
C GLU A 14 -30.43 -20.83 7.19
N ARG A 15 -29.28 -20.86 6.53
CA ARG A 15 -29.10 -20.34 5.19
C ARG A 15 -29.96 -21.10 4.17
N LEU A 16 -29.96 -22.43 4.22
CA LEU A 16 -30.81 -23.28 3.40
C LEU A 16 -32.29 -22.92 3.56
N LYS A 17 -32.74 -22.81 4.81
CA LYS A 17 -34.14 -22.47 5.13
C LYS A 17 -34.55 -21.10 4.64
N GLN A 18 -33.67 -20.11 4.75
CA GLN A 18 -33.93 -18.76 4.26
C GLN A 18 -34.05 -18.74 2.75
N LEU A 19 -33.09 -19.34 2.02
CA LEU A 19 -33.12 -19.41 0.55
C LEU A 19 -34.37 -20.14 0.04
N ARG A 20 -34.72 -21.28 0.63
CA ARG A 20 -35.95 -21.98 0.27
C ARG A 20 -37.20 -21.11 0.44
N LYS A 21 -37.32 -20.41 1.58
CA LYS A 21 -38.43 -19.51 1.86
C LYS A 21 -38.49 -18.32 0.91
N SER A 22 -37.35 -17.74 0.54
CA SER A 22 -37.28 -16.62 -0.41
C SER A 22 -37.73 -17.01 -1.81
N LEU A 23 -37.58 -18.29 -2.15
CA LEU A 23 -38.09 -18.87 -3.41
C LEU A 23 -39.57 -19.35 -3.32
N GLY A 24 -40.21 -19.17 -2.17
CA GLY A 24 -41.60 -19.59 -1.94
C GLY A 24 -41.79 -21.12 -1.88
N LEU A 25 -40.72 -21.89 -1.77
CA LEU A 25 -40.81 -23.36 -1.82
C LEU A 25 -41.16 -23.96 -0.45
N SER A 26 -42.05 -24.98 -0.44
CA SER A 26 -42.22 -25.85 0.71
C SER A 26 -41.01 -26.82 0.84
N ALA A 27 -40.82 -27.46 1.99
CA ALA A 27 -39.77 -28.48 2.12
C ALA A 27 -40.01 -29.69 1.21
N GLN A 28 -41.28 -30.02 0.91
CA GLN A 28 -41.62 -31.06 -0.04
C GLN A 28 -41.29 -30.59 -1.48
N ALA A 29 -41.68 -29.38 -1.88
CA ALA A 29 -41.37 -28.85 -3.19
C ALA A 29 -39.88 -28.78 -3.48
N LEU A 30 -39.06 -28.37 -2.49
CA LEU A 30 -37.60 -28.40 -2.64
C LEU A 30 -37.06 -29.84 -2.79
N ALA A 31 -37.61 -30.80 -2.06
CA ALA A 31 -37.20 -32.21 -2.21
C ALA A 31 -37.58 -32.75 -3.62
N ASP A 32 -38.73 -32.40 -4.11
CA ASP A 32 -39.19 -32.81 -5.46
C ASP A 32 -38.31 -32.22 -6.56
N GLU A 33 -37.96 -30.92 -6.43
CA GLU A 33 -37.06 -30.22 -7.34
C GLU A 33 -35.64 -30.82 -7.34
N LEU A 34 -35.10 -31.11 -6.16
CA LEU A 34 -33.81 -31.76 -6.03
C LEU A 34 -33.77 -33.15 -6.64
N ASN A 35 -34.87 -33.90 -6.49
CA ASN A 35 -35.02 -35.23 -7.09
C ASN A 35 -35.11 -35.17 -8.62
N ALA A 36 -35.81 -34.16 -9.18
CA ALA A 36 -35.86 -33.91 -10.62
C ALA A 36 -34.45 -33.61 -11.20
N HIS A 37 -33.55 -33.08 -10.36
CA HIS A 37 -32.16 -32.83 -10.72
C HIS A 37 -31.20 -33.97 -10.26
N GLY A 38 -31.69 -35.13 -9.93
CA GLY A 38 -30.92 -36.33 -9.67
C GLY A 38 -30.34 -36.47 -8.25
N ALA A 39 -30.77 -35.62 -7.31
CA ALA A 39 -30.22 -35.62 -5.94
C ALA A 39 -31.12 -36.37 -4.95
N SER A 40 -31.42 -37.60 -5.09
CA SER A 40 -32.26 -38.43 -4.21
C SER A 40 -32.41 -37.90 -2.74
N VAL A 41 -33.43 -37.06 -2.47
CA VAL A 41 -33.62 -36.31 -1.22
C VAL A 41 -35.10 -36.43 -0.79
N SER A 42 -35.35 -36.76 0.50
CA SER A 42 -36.71 -36.77 1.07
C SER A 42 -37.02 -35.44 1.77
N ARG A 43 -38.31 -35.14 1.97
CA ARG A 43 -38.76 -34.02 2.82
C ARG A 43 -38.14 -34.04 4.21
N GLY A 44 -37.99 -35.24 4.78
CA GLY A 44 -37.36 -35.45 6.11
C GLY A 44 -35.87 -35.06 6.10
N ALA A 45 -35.14 -35.30 5.02
CA ALA A 45 -33.77 -34.89 4.85
C ALA A 45 -33.66 -33.36 4.84
N ILE A 46 -34.53 -32.66 4.13
CA ILE A 46 -34.58 -31.17 4.09
C ILE A 46 -34.82 -30.64 5.52
N ALA A 47 -35.79 -31.19 6.25
CA ALA A 47 -36.09 -30.77 7.61
C ALA A 47 -34.89 -31.01 8.56
N ASN A 48 -34.17 -32.10 8.42
CA ASN A 48 -32.98 -32.40 9.20
C ASN A 48 -31.82 -31.46 8.87
N TRP A 49 -31.65 -31.08 7.62
CA TRP A 49 -30.65 -30.08 7.21
C TRP A 49 -30.97 -28.70 7.80
N GLU A 50 -32.26 -28.27 7.71
CA GLU A 50 -32.70 -26.96 8.18
C GLU A 50 -32.61 -26.81 9.72
N CYS A 51 -32.77 -27.89 10.47
CA CYS A 51 -32.63 -27.87 11.94
C CYS A 51 -31.22 -28.21 12.43
N GLY A 52 -30.27 -28.43 11.52
CA GLY A 52 -28.87 -28.70 11.85
C GLY A 52 -28.60 -30.10 12.43
N LYS A 53 -29.54 -31.03 12.34
CA LYS A 53 -29.31 -32.42 12.77
C LYS A 53 -28.26 -33.12 11.92
N ASN A 54 -28.28 -32.85 10.60
CA ASN A 54 -27.29 -33.36 9.66
C ASN A 54 -26.90 -32.22 8.71
N GLY A 55 -25.64 -32.20 8.23
CA GLY A 55 -25.21 -31.34 7.16
C GLY A 55 -25.64 -31.87 5.77
N ILE A 56 -25.65 -30.99 4.75
CA ILE A 56 -25.81 -31.40 3.36
C ILE A 56 -24.54 -32.15 2.95
N THR A 57 -24.69 -33.38 2.45
CA THR A 57 -23.53 -34.18 2.03
C THR A 57 -22.84 -33.52 0.83
N SER A 58 -21.53 -33.68 0.74
CA SER A 58 -20.70 -33.09 -0.34
C SER A 58 -21.18 -33.50 -1.75
N SER A 59 -21.72 -34.70 -1.91
CA SER A 59 -22.28 -35.18 -3.20
C SER A 59 -23.58 -34.49 -3.60
N LYS A 60 -24.34 -33.93 -2.66
CA LYS A 60 -25.63 -33.27 -2.91
C LYS A 60 -25.52 -31.75 -2.91
N LEU A 61 -24.47 -31.21 -2.32
CA LEU A 61 -24.25 -29.79 -2.14
C LEU A 61 -24.27 -28.99 -3.47
N PRO A 62 -23.63 -29.45 -4.56
CA PRO A 62 -23.68 -28.74 -5.87
C PRO A 62 -25.11 -28.63 -6.41
N THR A 63 -25.90 -29.69 -6.33
CA THR A 63 -27.29 -29.69 -6.80
C THR A 63 -28.16 -28.80 -5.93
N VAL A 64 -28.00 -28.83 -4.62
CA VAL A 64 -28.72 -27.93 -3.68
C VAL A 64 -28.39 -26.46 -3.94
N ALA A 65 -27.14 -26.13 -4.15
CA ALA A 65 -26.71 -24.77 -4.46
C ALA A 65 -27.33 -24.27 -5.78
N ARG A 66 -27.33 -25.11 -6.82
CA ARG A 66 -27.91 -24.79 -8.14
C ARG A 66 -29.40 -24.54 -8.06
N VAL A 67 -30.16 -25.44 -7.44
CA VAL A 67 -31.63 -25.35 -7.30
C VAL A 67 -32.03 -24.11 -6.49
N LEU A 68 -31.23 -23.74 -5.50
CA LEU A 68 -31.48 -22.55 -4.67
C LEU A 68 -30.90 -21.25 -5.27
N GLY A 69 -30.29 -21.29 -6.45
CA GLY A 69 -29.72 -20.11 -7.11
C GLY A 69 -28.56 -19.47 -6.33
N THR A 70 -27.75 -20.30 -5.66
CA THR A 70 -26.62 -19.82 -4.83
C THR A 70 -25.34 -20.61 -5.12
N THR A 71 -24.26 -20.34 -4.36
CA THR A 71 -22.99 -21.08 -4.45
C THR A 71 -22.85 -22.06 -3.29
N GLU A 72 -22.06 -23.12 -3.50
CA GLU A 72 -21.71 -24.07 -2.43
C GLU A 72 -20.98 -23.36 -1.28
N SER A 73 -20.09 -22.44 -1.62
CA SER A 73 -19.37 -21.63 -0.64
C SER A 73 -20.32 -20.82 0.23
N TYR A 74 -21.34 -20.19 -0.35
CA TYR A 74 -22.35 -19.47 0.44
C TYR A 74 -23.13 -20.40 1.38
N LEU A 75 -23.55 -21.56 0.91
CA LEU A 75 -24.26 -22.52 1.77
C LEU A 75 -23.37 -23.00 2.94
N LEU A 76 -22.09 -23.23 2.69
CA LEU A 76 -21.13 -23.71 3.71
C LEU A 76 -20.69 -22.62 4.68
N THR A 77 -20.35 -21.44 4.18
CA THR A 77 -19.62 -20.40 4.94
C THR A 77 -20.41 -19.12 5.19
N GLY A 78 -21.50 -18.91 4.43
CA GLY A 78 -22.25 -17.64 4.41
C GLY A 78 -21.55 -16.52 3.62
N ARG A 79 -20.48 -16.81 2.89
CA ARG A 79 -19.75 -15.84 2.05
C ARG A 79 -20.01 -16.13 0.58
N TYR A 80 -20.33 -15.07 -0.19
CA TYR A 80 -20.34 -15.14 -1.64
C TYR A 80 -18.91 -15.01 -2.16
N GLU A 81 -18.40 -16.05 -2.83
CA GLU A 81 -17.23 -15.90 -3.68
C GLU A 81 -17.69 -15.20 -4.98
N ARG A 82 -16.92 -14.21 -5.44
CA ARG A 82 -17.19 -13.57 -6.72
C ARG A 82 -17.13 -14.62 -7.83
N PRO A 83 -18.09 -14.66 -8.78
CA PRO A 83 -18.00 -15.57 -9.90
C PRO A 83 -16.72 -15.28 -10.70
N LEU A 84 -15.94 -16.30 -10.97
CA LEU A 84 -14.91 -16.32 -12.00
C LEU A 84 -15.58 -16.02 -13.35
N ASP A 85 -14.96 -15.16 -14.15
CA ASP A 85 -15.36 -14.80 -15.51
C ASP A 85 -15.78 -16.02 -16.33
N LEU A 86 -17.08 -16.15 -16.61
CA LEU A 86 -17.63 -17.08 -17.58
C LEU A 86 -17.79 -16.39 -18.96
N THR A 87 -16.68 -15.95 -19.55
CA THR A 87 -16.61 -15.65 -20.98
C THR A 87 -15.89 -16.77 -21.70
N ASN A 88 -16.49 -17.95 -21.75
CA ASN A 88 -16.29 -18.94 -22.82
C ASN A 88 -17.00 -20.25 -22.47
N GLN A 89 -18.31 -20.31 -22.72
CA GLN A 89 -18.95 -21.56 -23.12
C GLN A 89 -20.22 -21.22 -23.95
N SER A 90 -20.20 -21.70 -25.16
CA SER A 90 -21.29 -21.63 -26.13
C SER A 90 -22.62 -22.11 -25.54
N ALA A 91 -23.54 -21.20 -25.31
CA ALA A 91 -24.89 -21.53 -24.91
C ALA A 91 -25.61 -22.27 -26.05
N ASN A 92 -26.03 -23.49 -25.77
CA ASN A 92 -26.78 -24.36 -26.65
C ASN A 92 -28.17 -23.74 -26.93
N LYS A 93 -28.42 -23.36 -28.18
CA LYS A 93 -29.64 -22.69 -28.67
C LYS A 93 -30.92 -23.53 -28.59
N ASN A 94 -30.94 -24.72 -28.02
CA ASN A 94 -32.07 -25.63 -28.03
C ASN A 94 -33.02 -25.58 -26.82
N THR A 95 -32.67 -24.84 -25.75
CA THR A 95 -33.50 -24.78 -24.53
C THR A 95 -34.58 -23.69 -24.55
N ILE A 96 -34.60 -22.83 -25.58
CA ILE A 96 -35.58 -21.73 -25.68
C ILE A 96 -36.87 -22.15 -26.47
N LYS A 97 -36.87 -23.31 -27.11
CA LYS A 97 -38.02 -23.76 -27.93
C LYS A 97 -39.08 -24.60 -27.20
N GLU A 98 -38.85 -25.02 -25.96
CA GLU A 98 -39.82 -25.89 -25.23
C GLU A 98 -40.73 -25.17 -24.23
N LEU A 99 -40.67 -23.82 -24.15
CA LEU A 99 -41.56 -23.03 -23.28
C LEU A 99 -42.64 -22.26 -24.03
N GLN A 100 -42.92 -22.62 -25.31
CA GLN A 100 -44.01 -22.03 -26.10
C GLN A 100 -45.20 -22.95 -26.22
N GLY A 101 -45.77 -23.40 -25.12
CA GLY A 101 -46.94 -24.29 -25.19
C GLY A 101 -47.82 -24.28 -23.94
N ILE A 102 -48.11 -23.11 -23.36
CA ILE A 102 -49.22 -22.98 -22.42
C ILE A 102 -49.97 -21.69 -22.73
N ASP A 103 -51.14 -21.90 -23.35
CA ASP A 103 -52.16 -20.91 -23.67
C ASP A 103 -52.83 -20.45 -22.36
N PHE A 104 -52.62 -19.22 -21.92
CA PHE A 104 -53.41 -18.54 -20.90
C PHE A 104 -54.01 -17.28 -21.53
N GLN A 105 -55.29 -17.40 -21.91
CA GLN A 105 -56.07 -16.31 -22.41
C GLN A 105 -56.21 -15.12 -21.47
N ASP A 106 -55.96 -13.94 -22.03
CA ASP A 106 -56.59 -12.65 -21.81
C ASP A 106 -57.08 -12.29 -20.40
N ASN A 107 -56.18 -11.72 -19.55
CA ASN A 107 -56.52 -10.57 -18.69
C ASN A 107 -55.34 -10.01 -17.86
N ILE A 108 -54.08 -10.34 -18.16
CA ILE A 108 -52.90 -9.79 -17.45
C ILE A 108 -51.97 -9.01 -18.41
N ILE A 109 -52.40 -8.73 -19.66
CA ILE A 109 -51.54 -8.12 -20.69
C ILE A 109 -51.34 -6.61 -20.49
N ASN A 110 -52.05 -5.95 -19.59
CA ASN A 110 -51.93 -4.49 -19.41
C ASN A 110 -51.09 -4.00 -18.22
N SER A 111 -50.45 -4.88 -17.46
CA SER A 111 -49.52 -4.46 -16.40
C SER A 111 -48.07 -4.88 -16.60
N TYR A 112 -47.73 -5.60 -17.67
CA TYR A 112 -46.37 -6.05 -18.02
C TYR A 112 -45.73 -5.34 -19.21
N HIS A 113 -46.34 -4.22 -19.71
CA HIS A 113 -45.63 -3.32 -20.63
C HIS A 113 -44.71 -2.33 -19.94
N LEU A 114 -44.21 -2.63 -18.72
CA LEU A 114 -43.05 -2.01 -18.15
C LEU A 114 -41.80 -2.75 -18.66
N SER A 115 -41.47 -2.37 -19.92
CA SER A 115 -40.11 -2.41 -20.47
C SER A 115 -39.24 -3.63 -20.08
N ASN A 116 -39.23 -4.66 -20.92
CA ASN A 116 -38.01 -5.42 -21.21
C ASN A 116 -36.99 -4.50 -21.93
N GLN A 117 -36.71 -3.34 -21.38
CA GLN A 117 -35.48 -2.66 -21.64
C GLN A 117 -34.43 -3.45 -20.84
N VAL A 118 -33.72 -4.33 -21.55
CA VAL A 118 -32.43 -4.80 -21.09
C VAL A 118 -31.65 -3.53 -20.78
N THR A 119 -31.60 -3.14 -19.51
CA THR A 119 -30.81 -2.01 -19.07
C THR A 119 -29.36 -2.42 -19.28
N ILE A 120 -28.81 -2.04 -20.44
CA ILE A 120 -27.38 -2.25 -20.71
C ILE A 120 -26.65 -1.39 -19.68
N MET A 121 -26.23 -2.03 -18.60
CA MET A 121 -25.40 -1.39 -17.56
C MET A 121 -24.15 -0.88 -18.26
N LYS A 122 -23.98 0.44 -18.30
CA LYS A 122 -22.74 1.02 -18.81
C LYS A 122 -21.58 0.54 -17.94
N PRO A 123 -20.48 0.03 -18.53
CA PRO A 123 -19.32 -0.37 -17.75
C PRO A 123 -18.83 0.79 -16.91
N LEU A 124 -18.71 0.58 -15.59
CA LEU A 124 -18.11 1.55 -14.69
C LEU A 124 -16.58 1.53 -14.92
N LYS A 125 -16.06 2.62 -15.45
CA LYS A 125 -14.62 2.81 -15.66
C LYS A 125 -14.02 3.49 -14.43
N LYS A 126 -12.74 3.21 -14.15
CA LYS A 126 -11.98 4.00 -13.17
C LYS A 126 -11.91 5.48 -13.60
N SER A 127 -11.81 6.39 -12.63
CA SER A 127 -11.64 7.83 -12.92
C SER A 127 -10.45 8.07 -13.84
N ALA A 128 -10.56 9.03 -14.75
CA ALA A 128 -9.47 9.45 -15.63
C ALA A 128 -8.24 9.93 -14.84
N LYS A 129 -8.43 10.52 -13.65
CA LYS A 129 -7.35 10.90 -12.73
C LYS A 129 -6.41 9.74 -12.35
N LEU A 130 -6.91 8.50 -12.39
CA LEU A 130 -6.13 7.29 -12.09
C LEU A 130 -5.36 6.75 -13.33
N ALA A 131 -5.47 7.37 -14.50
CA ALA A 131 -4.77 6.90 -15.71
C ALA A 131 -3.25 7.02 -15.58
N ASN A 132 -2.78 8.09 -14.92
CA ASN A 132 -1.35 8.39 -14.73
C ASN A 132 -0.85 8.04 -13.32
N VAL A 133 -1.56 7.15 -12.61
CA VAL A 133 -1.14 6.66 -11.30
C VAL A 133 -0.49 5.31 -11.47
N CYS A 134 0.83 5.26 -11.34
CA CYS A 134 1.61 4.03 -11.24
C CYS A 134 1.86 3.72 -9.76
N TYR A 135 1.44 2.55 -9.29
CA TYR A 135 1.71 2.07 -7.93
C TYR A 135 2.03 0.57 -7.94
N ASP A 136 3.09 0.22 -8.67
CA ASP A 136 3.45 -1.16 -8.99
C ASP A 136 4.05 -1.95 -7.81
N ILE A 137 4.42 -1.30 -6.71
CA ILE A 137 4.90 -1.98 -5.49
C ILE A 137 3.89 -3.06 -5.01
N ARG A 138 2.59 -2.88 -5.33
CA ARG A 138 1.50 -3.84 -5.09
C ARG A 138 0.82 -4.29 -6.39
N GLY A 139 1.51 -4.20 -7.52
CA GLY A 139 1.02 -4.50 -8.85
C GLY A 139 1.04 -5.99 -9.23
N LYS A 140 1.27 -6.25 -10.52
CA LYS A 140 1.22 -7.61 -11.11
C LYS A 140 2.16 -8.62 -10.45
N LEU A 141 3.37 -8.21 -10.08
CA LEU A 141 4.34 -9.08 -9.40
C LEU A 141 3.79 -9.63 -8.08
N LEU A 142 3.24 -8.76 -7.22
CA LEU A 142 2.65 -9.20 -5.95
C LEU A 142 1.40 -10.07 -6.16
N GLN A 143 0.55 -9.74 -7.14
CA GLN A 143 -0.62 -10.56 -7.45
C GLN A 143 -0.22 -11.97 -7.91
N THR A 144 0.81 -12.07 -8.74
CA THR A 144 1.36 -13.37 -9.19
C THR A 144 1.97 -14.13 -8.03
N ALA A 145 2.76 -13.48 -7.17
CA ALA A 145 3.34 -14.10 -5.99
C ALA A 145 2.25 -14.66 -5.06
N ASN A 146 1.19 -13.89 -4.78
CA ASN A 146 0.07 -14.33 -3.93
C ASN A 146 -0.66 -15.55 -4.53
N ARG A 147 -0.83 -15.61 -5.86
CA ARG A 147 -1.40 -16.78 -6.54
C ARG A 147 -0.50 -18.01 -6.37
N MET A 148 0.81 -17.84 -6.58
CA MET A 148 1.79 -18.93 -6.41
C MET A 148 1.83 -19.45 -4.97
N GLU A 149 1.71 -18.57 -3.97
CA GLU A 149 1.59 -18.96 -2.56
C GLU A 149 0.29 -19.72 -2.28
N ALA A 150 -0.84 -19.30 -2.86
CA ALA A 150 -2.10 -20.02 -2.76
C ALA A 150 -2.03 -21.44 -3.36
N GLU A 151 -1.15 -21.64 -4.35
CA GLU A 151 -0.81 -22.94 -4.95
C GLU A 151 0.23 -23.74 -4.13
N GLY A 152 0.63 -23.25 -2.95
CA GLY A 152 1.56 -23.95 -2.03
C GLY A 152 3.04 -23.67 -2.27
N GLN A 153 3.39 -22.69 -3.08
CA GLN A 153 4.80 -22.34 -3.36
C GLN A 153 5.34 -21.37 -2.31
N ARG A 154 6.55 -21.60 -1.82
CA ARG A 154 7.25 -20.68 -0.90
C ARG A 154 7.92 -19.56 -1.70
N ILE A 155 7.49 -18.33 -1.48
CA ILE A 155 8.07 -17.12 -2.09
C ILE A 155 8.90 -16.35 -1.05
N ILE A 156 10.16 -16.03 -1.38
CA ILE A 156 10.97 -15.12 -0.55
C ILE A 156 10.62 -13.68 -0.96
N LYS A 157 10.06 -12.92 -0.03
CA LYS A 157 9.56 -11.56 -0.30
C LYS A 157 10.60 -10.50 0.08
N LEU A 158 11.14 -9.81 -0.92
CA LEU A 158 12.08 -8.69 -0.80
C LEU A 158 11.50 -7.39 -1.37
N ASN A 159 10.16 -7.27 -1.44
CA ASN A 159 9.46 -6.21 -2.15
C ASN A 159 8.92 -5.08 -1.26
N ILE A 160 8.60 -5.34 0.01
CA ILE A 160 7.95 -4.37 0.89
C ILE A 160 8.76 -4.18 2.18
N GLY A 161 9.08 -2.92 2.49
CA GLY A 161 9.71 -2.52 3.75
C GLY A 161 8.73 -2.57 4.93
N ASN A 162 8.22 -3.75 5.25
CA ASN A 162 7.38 -4.04 6.40
C ASN A 162 8.15 -4.94 7.39
N PRO A 163 8.59 -4.41 8.56
CA PRO A 163 9.46 -5.16 9.47
C PRO A 163 8.81 -6.35 10.17
N GLU A 164 7.51 -6.27 10.48
CA GLU A 164 6.80 -7.25 11.32
C GLU A 164 6.87 -8.68 10.76
N PRO A 165 6.59 -8.98 9.47
CA PRO A 165 6.63 -10.34 8.94
C PRO A 165 8.00 -11.02 9.04
N PHE A 166 9.04 -10.24 9.29
CA PHE A 166 10.41 -10.71 9.45
C PHE A 166 10.83 -10.84 10.92
N GLY A 167 9.87 -10.82 11.86
CA GLY A 167 10.14 -10.94 13.30
C GLY A 167 10.79 -9.71 13.92
N LEU A 168 10.73 -8.55 13.25
CA LEU A 168 11.12 -7.25 13.81
C LEU A 168 9.88 -6.63 14.47
N LEU A 169 9.56 -7.12 15.67
CA LEU A 169 8.38 -6.74 16.43
C LEU A 169 8.47 -5.31 17.00
N PRO A 170 7.32 -4.68 17.32
CA PRO A 170 7.29 -3.38 17.98
C PRO A 170 7.95 -3.43 19.36
N PRO A 171 8.44 -2.29 19.90
CA PRO A 171 8.85 -2.20 21.29
C PRO A 171 7.70 -2.49 22.25
N ASP A 172 7.96 -3.29 23.30
CA ASP A 172 6.93 -3.75 24.25
C ASP A 172 6.27 -2.58 24.98
N GLU A 173 7.03 -1.54 25.34
CA GLU A 173 6.52 -0.34 26.00
C GLU A 173 5.48 0.41 25.15
N ILE A 174 5.62 0.42 23.84
CA ILE A 174 4.64 1.01 22.92
C ILE A 174 3.36 0.18 22.88
N VAL A 175 3.49 -1.15 22.80
CA VAL A 175 2.35 -2.07 22.79
C VAL A 175 1.55 -1.94 24.08
N GLN A 176 2.23 -1.91 25.23
CA GLN A 176 1.63 -1.77 26.54
C GLN A 176 0.90 -0.42 26.69
N ASP A 177 1.54 0.68 26.28
CA ASP A 177 0.96 2.02 26.38
C ASP A 177 -0.33 2.13 25.56
N VAL A 178 -0.32 1.67 24.32
CA VAL A 178 -1.53 1.62 23.47
C VAL A 178 -2.62 0.76 24.11
N ALA A 179 -2.27 -0.43 24.62
CA ALA A 179 -3.24 -1.34 25.23
C ALA A 179 -3.90 -0.73 26.49
N MET A 180 -3.12 -0.11 27.36
CA MET A 180 -3.62 0.55 28.58
C MET A 180 -4.53 1.76 28.30
N ASN A 181 -4.33 2.42 27.15
CA ASN A 181 -5.09 3.62 26.78
C ASN A 181 -6.28 3.34 25.85
N LEU A 182 -6.59 2.09 25.48
CA LEU A 182 -7.68 1.79 24.55
C LEU A 182 -9.05 2.33 25.01
N GLN A 183 -9.36 2.29 26.30
CA GLN A 183 -10.61 2.87 26.82
C GLN A 183 -10.66 4.39 26.60
N ASN A 184 -9.54 5.09 26.82
CA ASN A 184 -9.44 6.53 26.65
C ASN A 184 -9.47 6.95 25.17
N ALA A 185 -9.24 6.02 24.28
CA ALA A 185 -9.19 6.22 22.82
C ALA A 185 -10.53 5.94 22.12
N SER A 186 -11.62 5.73 22.86
CA SER A 186 -12.93 5.37 22.29
C SER A 186 -13.67 6.54 21.63
N GLY A 187 -13.35 7.78 21.97
CA GLY A 187 -13.94 9.01 21.40
C GLY A 187 -13.08 9.63 20.30
N TYR A 188 -13.66 10.59 19.57
CA TYR A 188 -12.89 11.44 18.66
C TYR A 188 -11.92 12.33 19.42
N SER A 189 -10.75 12.57 18.86
CA SER A 189 -9.79 13.58 19.33
C SER A 189 -9.90 14.88 18.53
N ASP A 190 -9.08 15.88 18.89
CA ASP A 190 -8.82 17.03 18.04
C ASP A 190 -8.43 16.60 16.63
N SER A 191 -8.88 17.32 15.61
CA SER A 191 -8.62 17.00 14.19
C SER A 191 -7.15 17.02 13.84
N LYS A 192 -6.34 17.85 14.51
CA LYS A 192 -4.89 17.88 14.38
C LYS A 192 -4.19 16.76 15.17
N GLY A 193 -4.88 16.07 16.06
CA GLY A 193 -4.38 15.04 16.94
C GLY A 193 -4.31 15.44 18.40
N VAL A 194 -4.17 14.44 19.29
CA VAL A 194 -4.13 14.67 20.74
C VAL A 194 -2.93 15.54 21.14
N PHE A 195 -3.16 16.43 22.12
CA PHE A 195 -2.20 17.45 22.50
C PHE A 195 -0.83 16.89 22.88
N TYR A 196 -0.78 15.85 23.71
CA TYR A 196 0.49 15.28 24.19
C TYR A 196 1.30 14.63 23.07
N ALA A 197 0.65 14.02 22.06
CA ALA A 197 1.35 13.49 20.89
C ALA A 197 1.97 14.62 20.06
N ARG A 198 1.20 15.68 19.77
CA ARG A 198 1.70 16.87 19.06
C ARG A 198 2.83 17.56 19.82
N LYS A 199 2.72 17.63 21.15
CA LYS A 199 3.76 18.21 22.01
C LYS A 199 5.04 17.40 21.98
N ALA A 200 4.95 16.07 22.04
CA ALA A 200 6.12 15.18 21.97
C ALA A 200 6.84 15.29 20.61
N ILE A 201 6.08 15.39 19.52
CA ILE A 201 6.65 15.61 18.17
C ILE A 201 7.39 16.95 18.12
N LEU A 202 6.77 18.04 18.57
CA LEU A 202 7.39 19.35 18.59
C LEU A 202 8.69 19.36 19.41
N GLN A 203 8.67 18.78 20.61
CA GLN A 203 9.84 18.68 21.47
C GLN A 203 10.98 17.89 20.82
N TYR A 204 10.66 16.83 20.05
CA TYR A 204 11.67 16.08 19.31
C TYR A 204 12.43 16.95 18.30
N TYR A 205 11.73 17.79 17.52
CA TYR A 205 12.40 18.68 16.57
C TYR A 205 13.08 19.88 17.26
N GLN A 206 12.54 20.38 18.36
CA GLN A 206 13.21 21.39 19.19
C GLN A 206 14.56 20.90 19.71
N ALA A 207 14.60 19.66 20.20
CA ALA A 207 15.85 19.03 20.66
C ALA A 207 16.87 18.81 19.53
N LYS A 208 16.40 18.73 18.27
CA LYS A 208 17.27 18.65 17.09
C LYS A 208 17.70 20.01 16.52
N GLY A 209 17.24 21.12 17.08
CA GLY A 209 17.63 22.47 16.68
C GLY A 209 16.68 23.12 15.67
N LEU A 210 15.37 22.87 15.78
CA LEU A 210 14.34 23.56 15.01
C LEU A 210 14.54 25.08 15.04
N LEU A 211 14.65 25.71 13.84
CA LEU A 211 15.03 27.12 13.72
C LEU A 211 13.88 28.08 13.94
N SER A 212 12.68 27.76 13.46
CA SER A 212 11.54 28.67 13.46
C SER A 212 10.73 28.62 14.77
N ALA A 213 10.02 29.70 15.05
CA ALA A 213 8.97 29.71 16.06
C ALA A 213 7.80 28.83 15.59
N THR A 214 7.80 27.58 16.04
CA THR A 214 6.79 26.56 15.73
C THR A 214 6.10 26.17 17.02
N ASP A 215 4.78 26.03 17.00
CA ASP A 215 4.03 25.61 18.16
C ASP A 215 3.27 24.29 17.95
N VAL A 216 2.58 23.83 18.96
CA VAL A 216 1.85 22.56 18.92
C VAL A 216 0.72 22.53 17.88
N ASN A 217 0.21 23.70 17.47
CA ASN A 217 -0.86 23.81 16.47
C ASN A 217 -0.34 23.71 15.03
N ASP A 218 0.97 23.76 14.85
CA ASP A 218 1.63 23.51 13.58
C ASP A 218 1.86 22.01 13.29
N VAL A 219 1.47 21.13 14.22
CA VAL A 219 1.62 19.67 14.09
C VAL A 219 0.28 19.03 13.81
N TYR A 220 0.21 18.23 12.74
CA TYR A 220 -0.95 17.42 12.36
C TYR A 220 -0.57 15.94 12.43
N VAL A 221 -1.30 15.19 13.24
CA VAL A 221 -1.16 13.72 13.31
C VAL A 221 -2.11 13.08 12.29
N GLY A 222 -1.63 12.08 11.57
CA GLY A 222 -2.40 11.38 10.53
C GLY A 222 -2.33 9.86 10.63
N ASN A 223 -3.17 9.20 9.84
CA ASN A 223 -3.20 7.74 9.72
C ASN A 223 -2.00 7.25 8.89
N GLY A 224 -0.80 7.54 9.38
CA GLY A 224 0.48 7.39 8.71
C GLY A 224 0.78 8.55 7.76
N VAL A 225 2.03 8.65 7.35
CA VAL A 225 2.52 9.68 6.42
C VAL A 225 1.75 9.67 5.10
N SER A 226 1.28 8.52 4.65
CA SER A 226 0.56 8.39 3.37
C SER A 226 -0.73 9.21 3.30
N GLU A 227 -1.51 9.28 4.39
CA GLU A 227 -2.70 10.13 4.46
C GLU A 227 -2.31 11.61 4.38
N LEU A 228 -1.27 11.98 5.13
CA LEU A 228 -0.82 13.38 5.21
C LEU A 228 -0.23 13.89 3.89
N ILE A 229 0.48 13.05 3.14
CA ILE A 229 0.94 13.37 1.78
C ILE A 229 -0.26 13.71 0.89
N VAL A 230 -1.26 12.82 0.84
CA VAL A 230 -2.46 13.03 0.02
C VAL A 230 -3.21 14.29 0.45
N MET A 231 -3.44 14.46 1.75
CA MET A 231 -4.16 15.60 2.31
C MET A 231 -3.43 16.94 2.05
N THR A 232 -2.12 16.96 2.20
CA THR A 232 -1.30 18.16 1.99
C THR A 232 -1.30 18.58 0.52
N LEU A 233 -1.13 17.63 -0.40
CA LEU A 233 -1.14 17.93 -1.83
C LEU A 233 -2.53 18.35 -2.32
N GLN A 234 -3.60 17.78 -1.77
CA GLN A 234 -4.97 18.24 -2.04
C GLN A 234 -5.23 19.66 -1.55
N ALA A 235 -4.61 20.07 -0.43
CA ALA A 235 -4.75 21.43 0.08
C ALA A 235 -3.90 22.46 -0.69
N LEU A 236 -2.81 22.02 -1.36
CA LEU A 236 -1.84 22.92 -1.97
C LEU A 236 -2.05 23.12 -3.46
N LEU A 237 -2.52 22.10 -4.20
CA LEU A 237 -2.42 22.07 -5.66
C LEU A 237 -3.76 22.33 -6.34
N ASP A 238 -3.71 23.23 -7.33
CA ASP A 238 -4.71 23.38 -8.36
C ASP A 238 -4.32 22.58 -9.62
N ASP A 239 -5.27 22.48 -10.59
CA ASP A 239 -5.03 21.76 -11.83
C ASP A 239 -3.87 22.39 -12.63
N GLY A 240 -2.83 21.61 -12.86
CA GLY A 240 -1.65 21.97 -13.63
C GLY A 240 -0.50 22.60 -12.82
N ASP A 241 -0.65 22.76 -11.51
CA ASP A 241 0.48 23.10 -10.63
C ASP A 241 1.54 21.99 -10.63
N GLU A 242 2.79 22.33 -10.39
CA GLU A 242 3.91 21.41 -10.48
C GLU A 242 4.55 21.17 -9.11
N VAL A 243 4.93 19.90 -8.89
CA VAL A 243 5.74 19.49 -7.73
C VAL A 243 7.00 18.81 -8.23
N LEU A 244 8.15 19.31 -7.80
CA LEU A 244 9.44 18.65 -8.04
C LEU A 244 9.60 17.47 -7.11
N ILE A 245 9.85 16.28 -7.67
CA ILE A 245 9.95 15.01 -6.93
C ILE A 245 11.26 14.32 -7.33
N PRO A 246 12.00 13.69 -6.40
CA PRO A 246 13.23 12.98 -6.77
C PRO A 246 12.95 11.82 -7.74
N MET A 247 13.90 11.47 -8.56
CA MET A 247 13.91 10.26 -9.38
C MET A 247 15.22 9.50 -9.12
N PRO A 248 15.13 8.29 -8.52
CA PRO A 248 13.91 7.53 -8.16
C PRO A 248 13.22 8.06 -6.90
N ASP A 249 11.90 7.79 -6.78
CA ASP A 249 11.07 8.23 -5.66
C ASP A 249 10.28 7.09 -4.98
N TYR A 250 9.63 7.43 -3.87
CA TYR A 250 8.53 6.63 -3.34
C TYR A 250 7.26 7.00 -4.12
N PRO A 251 6.68 6.08 -4.93
CA PRO A 251 5.68 6.39 -5.96
C PRO A 251 4.41 7.07 -5.46
N LEU A 252 4.16 7.06 -4.14
CA LEU A 252 3.01 7.77 -3.56
C LEU A 252 3.09 9.27 -3.79
N TRP A 253 4.28 9.87 -3.78
CA TRP A 253 4.44 11.31 -4.01
C TRP A 253 3.97 11.69 -5.42
N THR A 254 4.42 10.97 -6.42
CA THR A 254 3.97 11.13 -7.81
C THR A 254 2.48 10.86 -7.97
N ALA A 255 1.98 9.75 -7.40
CA ALA A 255 0.57 9.37 -7.48
C ALA A 255 -0.35 10.40 -6.82
N ALA A 256 0.00 10.88 -5.63
CA ALA A 256 -0.81 11.84 -4.88
C ALA A 256 -0.81 13.23 -5.55
N THR A 257 0.34 13.67 -6.12
CA THR A 257 0.43 14.90 -6.92
C THR A 257 -0.53 14.85 -8.11
N ASN A 258 -0.48 13.77 -8.90
CA ASN A 258 -1.35 13.61 -10.07
C ASN A 258 -2.84 13.49 -9.69
N LEU A 259 -3.16 12.84 -8.57
CA LEU A 259 -4.54 12.74 -8.07
C LEU A 259 -5.09 14.07 -7.55
N ALA A 260 -4.22 14.93 -7.03
CA ALA A 260 -4.60 16.27 -6.58
C ALA A 260 -4.81 17.27 -7.74
N GLY A 261 -4.58 16.87 -8.99
CA GLY A 261 -4.69 17.71 -10.18
C GLY A 261 -3.35 18.33 -10.63
N GLY A 262 -2.30 18.18 -9.84
CA GLY A 262 -0.97 18.65 -10.16
C GLY A 262 -0.21 17.76 -11.16
N ARG A 263 0.97 18.18 -11.52
CA ARG A 263 1.92 17.47 -12.37
C ARG A 263 3.20 17.16 -11.60
N ALA A 264 3.55 15.89 -11.45
CA ALA A 264 4.84 15.47 -10.92
C ALA A 264 5.95 15.76 -11.95
N VAL A 265 6.97 16.48 -11.53
CA VAL A 265 8.16 16.82 -12.34
C VAL A 265 9.37 16.22 -11.64
N HIS A 266 9.93 15.15 -12.21
CA HIS A 266 11.01 14.44 -11.57
C HIS A 266 12.37 15.10 -11.80
N TYR A 267 13.12 15.39 -10.74
CA TYR A 267 14.52 15.77 -10.81
C TYR A 267 15.43 14.56 -10.56
N ARG A 268 16.59 14.54 -11.20
CA ARG A 268 17.50 13.40 -11.11
C ARG A 268 18.22 13.34 -9.77
N CYS A 269 18.34 12.12 -9.26
CA CYS A 269 19.36 11.74 -8.28
C CYS A 269 20.33 10.79 -8.99
N THR A 270 21.63 11.07 -8.94
CA THR A 270 22.62 10.36 -9.75
C THR A 270 23.34 9.29 -8.94
N GLU A 271 23.39 8.08 -9.50
CA GLU A 271 24.09 6.95 -8.86
C GLU A 271 25.59 7.26 -8.70
N GLU A 272 26.17 7.93 -9.69
CA GLU A 272 27.58 8.31 -9.73
C GLU A 272 27.96 9.30 -8.60
N ASP A 273 26.98 9.99 -8.00
CA ASP A 273 27.13 10.88 -6.84
C ASP A 273 26.33 10.37 -5.63
N ASP A 274 26.46 9.10 -5.29
CA ASP A 274 25.81 8.47 -4.14
C ASP A 274 24.27 8.70 -4.07
N TRP A 275 23.62 8.83 -5.21
CA TRP A 275 22.19 9.16 -5.34
C TRP A 275 21.80 10.54 -4.80
N HIS A 276 22.72 11.49 -4.80
CA HIS A 276 22.41 12.86 -4.44
C HIS A 276 21.60 13.58 -5.54
N PRO A 277 20.73 14.52 -5.15
CA PRO A 277 20.00 15.36 -6.10
C PRO A 277 20.91 16.20 -7.00
N ASP A 278 20.66 16.18 -8.30
CA ASP A 278 21.30 17.08 -9.27
C ASP A 278 20.66 18.47 -9.17
N LEU A 279 21.38 19.39 -8.53
CA LEU A 279 20.92 20.76 -8.29
C LEU A 279 20.70 21.56 -9.56
N MET A 280 21.48 21.31 -10.61
CA MET A 280 21.30 21.97 -11.91
C MET A 280 20.03 21.47 -12.62
N ASP A 281 19.76 20.19 -12.51
CA ASP A 281 18.52 19.62 -13.05
C ASP A 281 17.29 20.13 -12.27
N ILE A 282 17.38 20.27 -10.94
CA ILE A 282 16.34 20.90 -10.12
C ILE A 282 16.06 22.32 -10.63
N GLU A 283 17.08 23.18 -10.67
CA GLU A 283 16.91 24.58 -11.06
C GLU A 283 16.34 24.74 -12.48
N LYS A 284 16.80 23.92 -13.41
CA LYS A 284 16.31 23.89 -14.81
C LYS A 284 14.83 23.53 -14.93
N LYS A 285 14.31 22.73 -14.00
CA LYS A 285 12.93 22.21 -14.02
C LYS A 285 11.94 23.10 -13.26
N ILE A 286 12.40 24.11 -12.55
CA ILE A 286 11.53 25.09 -11.91
C ILE A 286 10.86 25.97 -12.96
N THR A 287 9.54 26.11 -12.85
CA THR A 287 8.70 26.98 -13.69
C THR A 287 7.81 27.85 -12.82
N ASP A 288 7.07 28.78 -13.41
CA ASP A 288 6.08 29.61 -12.70
C ASP A 288 4.93 28.79 -12.09
N LYS A 289 4.76 27.53 -12.48
CA LYS A 289 3.77 26.60 -11.96
C LYS A 289 4.29 25.75 -10.80
N THR A 290 5.59 25.79 -10.55
CA THR A 290 6.19 24.99 -9.49
C THR A 290 5.80 25.53 -8.11
N LYS A 291 5.10 24.72 -7.30
CA LYS A 291 4.64 25.06 -5.94
C LYS A 291 5.55 24.51 -4.86
N ALA A 292 6.07 23.31 -5.07
CA ALA A 292 6.80 22.61 -4.02
C ALA A 292 7.94 21.75 -4.57
N ILE A 293 8.90 21.46 -3.68
CA ILE A 293 9.93 20.44 -3.89
C ILE A 293 9.85 19.39 -2.79
N VAL A 294 9.80 18.13 -3.19
CA VAL A 294 9.84 16.96 -2.29
C VAL A 294 11.27 16.50 -2.09
N ILE A 295 11.64 16.23 -0.85
CA ILE A 295 12.91 15.63 -0.42
C ILE A 295 12.57 14.37 0.34
N ILE A 296 13.12 13.20 -0.05
CA ILE A 296 12.97 11.94 0.68
C ILE A 296 14.34 11.59 1.28
N ASN A 297 14.50 11.75 2.58
CA ASN A 297 15.81 11.66 3.24
C ASN A 297 15.73 11.00 4.63
N PRO A 298 16.32 9.80 4.83
CA PRO A 298 16.92 8.89 3.84
C PRO A 298 15.95 8.43 2.74
N ASN A 299 16.48 8.21 1.52
CA ASN A 299 15.69 7.95 0.35
C ASN A 299 15.15 6.51 0.28
N ASN A 300 13.96 6.35 -0.22
CA ASN A 300 13.39 5.11 -0.73
C ASN A 300 13.17 5.29 -2.23
N PRO A 301 13.88 4.55 -3.13
CA PRO A 301 14.41 3.18 -2.90
C PRO A 301 15.92 3.07 -2.63
N THR A 302 16.71 4.14 -2.70
CA THR A 302 18.18 4.06 -2.78
C THR A 302 18.88 3.88 -1.44
N GLY A 303 18.25 4.28 -0.33
CA GLY A 303 18.90 4.35 0.98
C GLY A 303 19.93 5.48 1.11
N ALA A 304 19.98 6.41 0.16
CA ALA A 304 20.84 7.59 0.20
C ALA A 304 20.49 8.50 1.37
N LEU A 305 21.50 9.16 1.92
CA LEU A 305 21.37 10.18 2.95
C LEU A 305 22.05 11.46 2.46
N TYR A 306 21.30 12.54 2.39
CA TYR A 306 21.79 13.82 1.89
C TYR A 306 22.55 14.58 2.96
N SER A 307 23.68 15.20 2.56
CA SER A 307 24.50 16.01 3.45
C SER A 307 23.82 17.35 3.78
N LYS A 308 24.27 17.98 4.86
CA LYS A 308 23.79 19.32 5.25
C LYS A 308 23.99 20.35 4.12
N GLU A 309 25.09 20.24 3.38
CA GLU A 309 25.46 21.14 2.29
C GLU A 309 24.46 21.02 1.14
N ILE A 310 24.09 19.79 0.74
CA ILE A 310 23.09 19.55 -0.31
C ILE A 310 21.72 20.07 0.14
N LEU A 311 21.31 19.78 1.37
CA LEU A 311 20.05 20.27 1.92
C LEU A 311 20.01 21.81 1.94
N GLN A 312 21.12 22.45 2.29
CA GLN A 312 21.24 23.92 2.27
C GLN A 312 21.11 24.49 0.85
N GLN A 313 21.71 23.83 -0.14
CA GLN A 313 21.62 24.29 -1.54
C GLN A 313 20.18 24.14 -2.07
N ILE A 314 19.51 23.02 -1.77
CA ILE A 314 18.08 22.84 -2.11
C ILE A 314 17.23 23.91 -1.40
N ALA A 315 17.50 24.20 -0.12
CA ALA A 315 16.81 25.25 0.62
C ALA A 315 16.99 26.62 -0.03
N ASN A 316 18.21 26.94 -0.48
CA ASN A 316 18.48 28.20 -1.17
C ASN A 316 17.71 28.32 -2.50
N LEU A 317 17.60 27.24 -3.28
CA LEU A 317 16.76 27.21 -4.48
C LEU A 317 15.29 27.40 -4.14
N ALA A 318 14.78 26.69 -3.13
CA ALA A 318 13.39 26.83 -2.69
C ALA A 318 13.06 28.25 -2.23
N VAL A 319 13.96 28.88 -1.45
CA VAL A 319 13.81 30.30 -1.03
C VAL A 319 13.86 31.25 -2.22
N LYS A 320 14.80 31.06 -3.16
CA LYS A 320 14.95 31.89 -4.36
C LYS A 320 13.69 31.89 -5.22
N HIS A 321 13.02 30.75 -5.34
CA HIS A 321 11.86 30.56 -6.20
C HIS A 321 10.52 30.53 -5.45
N GLY A 322 10.51 30.76 -4.13
CA GLY A 322 9.29 30.78 -3.31
C GLY A 322 8.60 29.42 -3.18
N LEU A 323 9.35 28.32 -3.24
CA LEU A 323 8.82 26.96 -3.18
C LEU A 323 8.60 26.50 -1.74
N VAL A 324 7.55 25.71 -1.53
CA VAL A 324 7.36 24.93 -0.30
C VAL A 324 8.30 23.72 -0.31
N ILE A 325 8.96 23.41 0.81
CA ILE A 325 9.76 22.20 0.96
C ILE A 325 8.94 21.14 1.67
N MET A 326 8.76 19.98 1.04
CA MET A 326 8.11 18.79 1.61
C MET A 326 9.18 17.73 1.91
N ALA A 327 9.56 17.61 3.18
CA ALA A 327 10.61 16.70 3.63
C ALA A 327 10.00 15.41 4.20
N ASP A 328 10.14 14.30 3.48
CA ASP A 328 9.79 12.95 3.96
C ASP A 328 10.98 12.36 4.71
N GLU A 329 10.90 12.36 6.03
CA GLU A 329 11.96 11.94 6.95
C GLU A 329 11.60 10.63 7.67
N ILE A 330 10.73 9.80 7.07
CA ILE A 330 10.23 8.56 7.70
C ILE A 330 11.33 7.57 8.11
N TYR A 331 12.53 7.68 7.53
CA TYR A 331 13.68 6.84 7.82
C TYR A 331 14.76 7.54 8.67
N ASP A 332 14.49 8.70 9.26
CA ASP A 332 15.45 9.56 9.99
C ASP A 332 16.26 8.86 11.10
N ARG A 333 15.73 7.77 11.65
CA ARG A 333 16.35 6.97 12.73
C ARG A 333 16.93 5.64 12.26
N ILE A 334 16.88 5.36 10.97
CA ILE A 334 17.38 4.12 10.37
C ILE A 334 18.63 4.45 9.58
N LEU A 335 19.73 4.54 10.31
CA LEU A 335 21.01 5.00 9.81
C LEU A 335 22.08 3.96 10.14
N TYR A 336 23.07 3.85 9.30
CA TYR A 336 24.17 2.89 9.43
C TYR A 336 25.51 3.61 9.45
N ASP A 337 26.50 2.92 9.99
CA ASP A 337 27.83 3.46 10.19
C ASP A 337 27.73 4.72 11.07
N ASP A 338 28.50 5.74 10.85
CA ASP A 338 28.44 7.01 11.60
C ASP A 338 27.55 8.06 10.91
N ALA A 339 26.61 7.63 10.08
CA ALA A 339 25.72 8.52 9.35
C ALA A 339 24.79 9.30 10.29
N VAL A 340 24.62 10.60 10.03
CA VAL A 340 23.79 11.50 10.83
C VAL A 340 22.74 12.15 9.93
N HIS A 341 21.47 11.96 10.30
CA HIS A 341 20.37 12.65 9.65
C HIS A 341 20.25 14.10 10.12
N VAL A 342 20.15 15.02 9.18
CA VAL A 342 19.91 16.44 9.45
C VAL A 342 18.46 16.78 9.04
N PRO A 343 17.57 17.13 10.00
CA PRO A 343 16.20 17.48 9.66
C PRO A 343 16.13 18.77 8.85
N MET A 344 15.25 18.81 7.83
CA MET A 344 15.12 19.98 6.95
C MET A 344 14.72 21.25 7.71
N CYS A 345 13.93 21.13 8.78
CA CYS A 345 13.51 22.24 9.64
C CYS A 345 14.67 22.88 10.45
N THR A 346 15.88 22.29 10.40
CA THR A 346 17.10 22.83 11.01
C THR A 346 18.02 23.53 10.00
N ILE A 347 17.65 23.53 8.72
CA ILE A 347 18.45 24.09 7.61
C ILE A 347 18.07 25.54 7.32
N THR A 348 16.79 25.84 7.28
CA THR A 348 16.29 27.19 6.97
C THR A 348 14.95 27.45 7.66
N ASP A 349 14.67 28.73 7.91
CA ASP A 349 13.37 29.23 8.36
C ASP A 349 12.76 30.23 7.35
N LYS A 350 13.38 30.38 6.16
CA LYS A 350 13.06 31.44 5.19
C LYS A 350 11.95 31.04 4.18
N THR A 351 11.56 29.77 4.17
CA THR A 351 10.41 29.29 3.40
C THR A 351 9.55 28.35 4.24
N LEU A 352 8.34 28.01 3.78
CA LEU A 352 7.51 27.01 4.44
C LEU A 352 8.09 25.63 4.25
N ILE A 353 8.24 24.89 5.35
CA ILE A 353 8.73 23.51 5.38
C ILE A 353 7.67 22.63 6.02
N LEU A 354 7.31 21.57 5.32
CA LEU A 354 6.43 20.50 5.78
C LEU A 354 7.29 19.26 6.04
N THR A 355 7.50 18.93 7.31
CA THR A 355 8.27 17.75 7.69
C THR A 355 7.35 16.58 7.98
N PHE A 356 7.39 15.55 7.14
CA PHE A 356 6.62 14.30 7.26
C PHE A 356 7.46 13.24 7.95
N ASN A 357 6.91 12.60 8.98
CA ASN A 357 7.57 11.51 9.67
C ASN A 357 6.54 10.63 10.41
N GLY A 358 6.96 9.54 11.03
CA GLY A 358 6.08 8.64 11.75
C GLY A 358 6.79 7.43 12.34
N LEU A 359 6.02 6.58 12.99
CA LEU A 359 6.52 5.43 13.73
C LEU A 359 6.58 4.14 12.92
N SER A 360 6.08 4.16 11.69
CA SER A 360 5.94 2.96 10.83
C SER A 360 7.25 2.19 10.65
N LYS A 361 8.37 2.91 10.54
CA LYS A 361 9.68 2.34 10.21
C LYS A 361 10.60 2.32 11.43
N SER A 362 10.80 3.45 12.04
CA SER A 362 11.69 3.61 13.21
C SER A 362 11.28 2.76 14.41
N HIS A 363 9.99 2.59 14.65
CA HIS A 363 9.44 1.81 15.77
C HIS A 363 8.73 0.52 15.34
N ARG A 364 8.79 0.16 14.03
CA ARG A 364 8.27 -1.10 13.49
C ARG A 364 6.77 -1.31 13.68
N ILE A 365 5.99 -0.22 13.74
CA ILE A 365 4.54 -0.24 13.94
C ILE A 365 3.78 0.30 12.71
N ALA A 366 4.18 -0.14 11.52
CA ALA A 366 3.56 0.29 10.27
C ALA A 366 2.04 0.06 10.24
N GLY A 367 1.55 -0.99 10.90
CA GLY A 367 0.13 -1.33 11.01
C GLY A 367 -0.66 -0.43 11.97
N TYR A 368 -0.02 0.26 12.92
CA TYR A 368 -0.70 1.18 13.85
C TYR A 368 -1.14 2.47 13.16
N ARG A 369 -0.54 2.81 12.01
CA ARG A 369 -0.87 4.01 11.23
C ARG A 369 -0.63 5.31 12.01
N SER A 370 0.53 5.47 12.64
CA SER A 370 0.93 6.66 13.38
C SER A 370 1.97 7.46 12.58
N GLY A 371 1.59 8.65 12.13
CA GLY A 371 2.45 9.57 11.40
C GLY A 371 2.05 11.02 11.66
N TRP A 372 2.88 11.96 11.26
CA TRP A 372 2.62 13.39 11.41
C TRP A 372 3.24 14.21 10.28
N VAL A 373 2.70 15.41 10.10
CA VAL A 373 3.35 16.51 9.39
C VAL A 373 3.49 17.69 10.34
N MET A 374 4.67 18.30 10.38
CA MET A 374 4.96 19.51 11.13
C MET A 374 5.27 20.64 10.17
N LEU A 375 4.58 21.77 10.34
CA LEU A 375 4.77 23.00 9.59
C LEU A 375 5.80 23.87 10.31
N SER A 376 6.84 24.27 9.61
CA SER A 376 7.91 25.12 10.18
C SER A 376 8.40 26.13 9.13
N GLY A 377 9.30 27.02 9.54
CA GLY A 377 9.79 28.09 8.67
C GLY A 377 8.79 29.25 8.52
N LYS A 378 8.83 29.93 7.37
CA LYS A 378 8.02 31.11 7.10
C LYS A 378 6.59 30.72 6.74
N LYS A 379 5.62 31.08 7.59
CA LYS A 379 4.20 30.71 7.46
C LYS A 379 3.28 31.88 7.06
N ASP A 380 3.74 33.12 7.13
CA ASP A 380 2.91 34.33 6.99
C ASP A 380 2.16 34.41 5.64
N HIS A 381 2.75 33.84 4.59
CA HIS A 381 2.18 33.84 3.24
C HIS A 381 1.33 32.58 2.94
N ALA A 382 1.17 31.68 3.89
CA ALA A 382 0.56 30.35 3.70
C ALA A 382 -0.71 30.16 4.54
N SER A 383 -1.35 31.24 5.00
CA SER A 383 -2.54 31.19 5.86
C SER A 383 -3.68 30.38 5.22
N ASP A 384 -4.00 30.64 3.95
CA ASP A 384 -5.08 29.97 3.22
C ASP A 384 -4.78 28.48 3.03
N PHE A 385 -3.54 28.14 2.70
CA PHE A 385 -3.10 26.74 2.62
C PHE A 385 -3.25 26.02 3.98
N ILE A 386 -2.84 26.67 5.07
CA ILE A 386 -2.94 26.12 6.43
C ILE A 386 -4.41 25.95 6.83
N GLU A 387 -5.28 26.89 6.44
CA GLU A 387 -6.72 26.78 6.62
C GLU A 387 -7.29 25.60 5.84
N GLY A 388 -6.94 25.46 4.56
CA GLY A 388 -7.32 24.33 3.70
C GLY A 388 -6.89 22.98 4.30
N LEU A 389 -5.63 22.88 4.75
CA LEU A 389 -5.12 21.68 5.42
C LEU A 389 -5.89 21.37 6.71
N THR A 390 -6.23 22.39 7.51
CA THR A 390 -7.02 22.27 8.73
C THR A 390 -8.47 21.84 8.42
N MET A 391 -9.05 22.36 7.34
CA MET A 391 -10.37 21.95 6.85
C MET A 391 -10.38 20.47 6.49
N LEU A 392 -9.41 19.99 5.69
CA LEU A 392 -9.30 18.57 5.33
C LEU A 392 -9.08 17.68 6.56
N ALA A 393 -8.26 18.11 7.51
CA ALA A 393 -8.09 17.41 8.78
C ALA A 393 -9.40 17.30 9.56
N SER A 394 -10.23 18.36 9.57
CA SER A 394 -11.53 18.39 10.24
C SER A 394 -12.58 17.54 9.51
N MET A 395 -12.58 17.52 8.18
CA MET A 395 -13.49 16.69 7.37
C MET A 395 -13.34 15.19 7.66
N ARG A 396 -12.12 14.72 7.94
CA ARG A 396 -11.87 13.32 8.34
C ARG A 396 -12.13 13.06 9.83
N LEU A 397 -12.54 14.06 10.62
CA LEU A 397 -12.72 14.09 12.07
C LEU A 397 -11.39 14.07 12.84
N CYS A 398 -10.70 12.94 12.91
CA CYS A 398 -9.39 12.81 13.54
C CYS A 398 -8.62 11.59 12.97
N ALA A 399 -7.32 11.52 13.28
CA ALA A 399 -6.54 10.30 13.05
C ALA A 399 -6.95 9.19 14.05
N ASN A 400 -6.56 7.96 13.78
CA ASN A 400 -6.69 6.80 14.65
C ASN A 400 -6.19 7.12 16.08
N VAL A 401 -7.11 7.26 17.02
CA VAL A 401 -6.79 7.75 18.38
C VAL A 401 -5.91 6.75 19.15
N PRO A 402 -6.16 5.42 19.14
CA PRO A 402 -5.27 4.47 19.78
C PRO A 402 -3.80 4.59 19.36
N ALA A 403 -3.54 4.80 18.07
CA ALA A 403 -2.18 4.93 17.56
C ALA A 403 -1.46 6.21 18.00
N GLN A 404 -2.21 7.25 18.36
CA GLN A 404 -1.64 8.51 18.83
C GLN A 404 -1.00 8.40 20.23
N TYR A 405 -1.49 7.48 21.06
CA TYR A 405 -0.88 7.18 22.38
C TYR A 405 0.54 6.65 22.25
N ALA A 406 0.84 5.89 21.19
CA ALA A 406 2.18 5.41 20.91
C ALA A 406 3.24 6.51 20.71
N ILE A 407 2.83 7.72 20.30
CA ILE A 407 3.77 8.78 19.87
C ILE A 407 4.61 9.28 21.02
N GLN A 408 4.02 9.58 22.16
CA GLN A 408 4.76 10.13 23.30
C GLN A 408 5.80 9.13 23.82
N THR A 409 5.40 7.89 24.01
CA THR A 409 6.27 6.79 24.45
C THR A 409 7.38 6.51 23.43
N ALA A 410 7.07 6.52 22.14
CA ALA A 410 8.07 6.34 21.09
C ALA A 410 9.09 7.49 21.02
N MET A 411 8.64 8.74 21.23
CA MET A 411 9.53 9.90 21.17
C MET A 411 10.48 9.97 22.38
N GLY A 412 9.96 9.69 23.58
CA GLY A 412 10.72 9.79 24.83
C GLY A 412 11.36 8.50 25.33
N GLY A 413 10.95 7.35 24.79
CA GLY A 413 11.42 6.04 25.22
C GLY A 413 12.72 5.57 24.59
N TYR A 414 13.07 4.31 24.84
CA TYR A 414 14.26 3.67 24.30
C TYR A 414 14.21 3.57 22.77
N GLN A 415 15.31 3.97 22.12
CA GLN A 415 15.42 3.99 20.66
C GLN A 415 16.01 2.67 20.15
N SER A 416 15.21 1.60 20.23
CA SER A 416 15.64 0.23 19.90
C SER A 416 16.14 0.04 18.45
N MET A 417 15.81 0.95 17.55
CA MET A 417 16.33 0.93 16.18
C MET A 417 17.86 1.10 16.14
N GLN A 418 18.43 1.88 17.04
CA GLN A 418 19.89 2.08 17.14
C GLN A 418 20.64 0.76 17.40
N THR A 419 20.07 -0.13 18.23
CA THR A 419 20.65 -1.45 18.46
C THR A 419 20.61 -2.33 17.21
N LEU A 420 19.55 -2.21 16.39
CA LEU A 420 19.40 -3.00 15.17
C LEU A 420 20.33 -2.52 14.05
N THR A 421 20.61 -1.22 13.99
CA THR A 421 21.48 -0.61 12.95
C THR A 421 22.95 -0.48 13.37
N ALA A 422 23.29 -0.72 14.64
CA ALA A 422 24.68 -0.76 15.11
C ALA A 422 25.46 -1.90 14.42
N PRO A 423 26.81 -1.84 14.34
CA PRO A 423 27.64 -2.85 13.65
C PRO A 423 27.40 -4.31 14.08
N THR A 424 27.01 -4.54 15.34
CA THR A 424 26.64 -5.86 15.85
C THR A 424 25.16 -6.22 15.59
N GLY A 425 24.36 -5.25 15.16
CA GLY A 425 22.92 -5.35 15.01
C GLY A 425 22.48 -6.18 13.80
N ARG A 426 21.26 -6.65 13.86
CA ARG A 426 20.67 -7.50 12.83
C ARG A 426 20.58 -6.80 11.48
N LEU A 427 20.05 -5.58 11.42
CA LEU A 427 19.85 -4.84 10.17
C LEU A 427 21.18 -4.45 9.53
N TYR A 428 22.18 -4.11 10.35
CA TYR A 428 23.53 -3.85 9.85
C TYR A 428 24.09 -5.07 9.10
N LYS A 429 24.06 -6.24 9.74
CA LYS A 429 24.55 -7.50 9.13
C LYS A 429 23.80 -7.87 7.87
N GLN A 430 22.50 -7.67 7.84
CA GLN A 430 21.64 -7.92 6.66
C GLN A 430 22.01 -6.97 5.51
N ARG A 431 22.23 -5.67 5.79
CA ARG A 431 22.70 -4.72 4.78
C ARG A 431 24.06 -5.12 4.21
N GLU A 432 25.04 -5.44 5.07
CA GLU A 432 26.38 -5.84 4.63
C GLU A 432 26.32 -7.07 3.72
N MET A 433 25.56 -8.07 4.13
CA MET A 433 25.37 -9.28 3.32
C MET A 433 24.72 -8.94 1.96
N ALA A 434 23.62 -8.20 1.95
CA ALA A 434 22.91 -7.86 0.72
C ALA A 434 23.82 -7.11 -0.26
N VAL A 435 24.52 -6.07 0.21
CA VAL A 435 25.44 -5.27 -0.63
C VAL A 435 26.59 -6.12 -1.15
N SER A 436 27.22 -6.91 -0.29
CA SER A 436 28.35 -7.77 -0.67
C SER A 436 27.93 -8.80 -1.73
N ARG A 437 26.79 -9.47 -1.51
CA ARG A 437 26.29 -10.49 -2.43
C ARG A 437 25.82 -9.92 -3.77
N LEU A 438 25.14 -8.76 -3.77
CA LEU A 438 24.75 -8.08 -5.01
C LEU A 438 25.98 -7.69 -5.84
N ASN A 439 26.99 -7.08 -5.23
CA ASN A 439 28.21 -6.66 -5.91
C ASN A 439 29.10 -7.85 -6.36
N ALA A 440 28.88 -9.04 -5.84
CA ALA A 440 29.58 -10.25 -6.29
C ALA A 440 28.96 -10.85 -7.57
N ILE A 441 27.73 -10.49 -7.93
CA ILE A 441 27.09 -10.96 -9.16
C ILE A 441 27.65 -10.18 -10.36
N LYS A 442 28.24 -10.88 -11.33
CA LYS A 442 28.79 -10.25 -12.54
C LYS A 442 27.72 -9.42 -13.25
N GLY A 443 27.97 -8.13 -13.47
CA GLY A 443 27.06 -7.19 -14.14
C GLY A 443 25.98 -6.63 -13.24
N ILE A 444 26.10 -6.79 -11.91
CA ILE A 444 25.25 -6.12 -10.91
C ILE A 444 26.15 -5.24 -10.06
N SER A 445 25.67 -4.03 -9.77
CA SER A 445 26.32 -3.11 -8.85
C SER A 445 25.30 -2.48 -7.92
N CYS A 446 25.69 -2.18 -6.70
CA CYS A 446 24.84 -1.56 -5.72
C CYS A 446 25.66 -0.61 -4.83
N ILE A 447 25.27 0.65 -4.79
CA ILE A 447 25.82 1.61 -3.83
C ILE A 447 25.33 1.23 -2.44
N LYS A 448 26.25 1.22 -1.48
CA LYS A 448 25.95 0.87 -0.10
C LYS A 448 25.03 1.90 0.53
N PRO A 449 23.80 1.54 0.93
CA PRO A 449 22.85 2.47 1.52
C PRO A 449 23.34 2.97 2.89
N LYS A 450 23.19 4.28 3.12
CA LYS A 450 23.49 4.95 4.40
C LYS A 450 22.30 4.93 5.36
N GLY A 451 21.09 4.68 4.84
CA GLY A 451 19.87 4.62 5.64
C GLY A 451 18.81 3.69 5.07
N ALA A 452 17.64 3.66 5.72
CA ALA A 452 16.47 2.86 5.35
C ALA A 452 16.71 1.33 5.35
N PHE A 453 15.98 0.56 4.54
CA PHE A 453 16.00 -0.92 4.49
C PHE A 453 16.26 -1.46 3.08
N TYR A 454 16.83 -0.64 2.17
CA TYR A 454 16.79 -0.88 0.75
C TYR A 454 18.18 -0.84 0.13
N CYS A 455 18.41 -1.78 -0.79
CA CYS A 455 19.43 -1.69 -1.82
C CYS A 455 18.73 -1.42 -3.15
N PHE A 456 19.22 -0.46 -3.94
CA PHE A 456 18.76 -0.17 -5.29
C PHE A 456 19.88 -0.54 -6.25
N ALA A 457 19.80 -1.76 -6.77
CA ALA A 457 20.87 -2.38 -7.53
C ALA A 457 20.72 -2.13 -9.02
N LYS A 458 21.83 -1.81 -9.68
CA LYS A 458 21.92 -1.59 -11.13
C LYS A 458 22.24 -2.87 -11.86
N ILE A 459 21.64 -3.03 -13.02
CA ILE A 459 21.88 -4.11 -13.98
C ILE A 459 22.66 -3.53 -15.17
N ASP A 460 23.82 -4.06 -15.45
CA ASP A 460 24.61 -3.69 -16.64
C ASP A 460 23.90 -4.20 -17.91
N ARG A 461 23.31 -3.28 -18.66
CA ARG A 461 22.60 -3.60 -19.91
C ARG A 461 23.51 -4.12 -21.03
N GLY A 462 24.82 -3.90 -20.92
CA GLY A 462 25.80 -4.52 -21.83
C GLY A 462 25.94 -6.03 -21.61
N ILE A 463 25.67 -6.49 -20.38
CA ILE A 463 25.67 -7.91 -20.01
C ILE A 463 24.26 -8.51 -20.07
N TYR A 464 23.25 -7.73 -19.64
CA TYR A 464 21.83 -8.12 -19.62
C TYR A 464 21.02 -7.13 -20.47
N PRO A 465 20.81 -7.42 -21.76
CA PRO A 465 20.04 -6.53 -22.65
C PRO A 465 18.54 -6.59 -22.32
N ILE A 466 18.14 -5.83 -21.30
CA ILE A 466 16.77 -5.79 -20.77
C ILE A 466 16.06 -4.57 -21.38
N ASP A 467 14.88 -4.79 -21.96
CA ASP A 467 14.00 -3.72 -22.47
C ASP A 467 12.84 -3.43 -21.51
N ASP A 468 12.42 -4.44 -20.73
CA ASP A 468 11.35 -4.35 -19.74
C ASP A 468 11.80 -4.98 -18.41
N ASP A 469 11.96 -4.15 -17.36
CA ASP A 469 12.39 -4.62 -16.04
C ASP A 469 11.25 -5.30 -15.26
N MET A 470 9.99 -5.02 -15.58
CA MET A 470 8.84 -5.70 -15.00
C MET A 470 8.81 -7.17 -15.45
N ASP A 471 8.97 -7.43 -16.76
CA ASP A 471 9.00 -8.78 -17.30
C ASP A 471 10.24 -9.55 -16.80
N PHE A 472 11.37 -8.85 -16.66
CA PHE A 472 12.58 -9.44 -16.10
C PHE A 472 12.42 -9.87 -14.65
N MET A 473 11.77 -9.02 -13.80
CA MET A 473 11.46 -9.36 -12.42
C MET A 473 10.35 -10.42 -12.32
N MET A 474 9.42 -10.48 -13.27
CA MET A 474 8.43 -11.55 -13.35
C MET A 474 9.08 -12.90 -13.63
N ASP A 475 10.06 -12.94 -14.53
CA ASP A 475 10.81 -14.16 -14.81
C ASP A 475 11.60 -14.65 -13.58
N LEU A 476 12.23 -13.73 -12.84
CA LEU A 476 12.86 -14.04 -11.55
C LEU A 476 11.86 -14.65 -10.56
N LEU A 477 10.69 -14.04 -10.40
CA LEU A 477 9.65 -14.53 -9.51
C LEU A 477 9.19 -15.95 -9.89
N ILE A 478 8.95 -16.18 -11.18
CA ILE A 478 8.46 -17.48 -11.68
C ILE A 478 9.53 -18.55 -11.55
N LYS A 479 10.79 -18.28 -11.94
CA LYS A 479 11.88 -19.27 -11.96
C LYS A 479 12.44 -19.54 -10.56
N GLU A 480 12.72 -18.48 -9.81
CA GLU A 480 13.49 -18.56 -8.56
C GLU A 480 12.66 -18.33 -7.29
N LYS A 481 11.37 -17.98 -7.42
CA LYS A 481 10.47 -17.73 -6.27
C LYS A 481 10.97 -16.61 -5.34
N VAL A 482 11.57 -15.58 -5.91
CA VAL A 482 12.00 -14.36 -5.22
C VAL A 482 11.20 -13.18 -5.75
N LEU A 483 10.53 -12.47 -4.85
CA LEU A 483 9.71 -11.31 -5.18
C LEU A 483 10.46 -10.02 -4.86
N MET A 484 10.76 -9.23 -5.87
CA MET A 484 11.35 -7.88 -5.76
C MET A 484 10.51 -6.85 -6.51
N VAL A 485 10.96 -5.60 -6.56
CA VAL A 485 10.31 -4.53 -7.31
C VAL A 485 11.29 -3.97 -8.32
N GLN A 486 10.84 -3.86 -9.56
CA GLN A 486 11.60 -3.27 -10.67
C GLN A 486 11.88 -1.77 -10.44
N GLY A 487 12.92 -1.24 -11.04
CA GLY A 487 13.35 0.16 -10.92
C GLY A 487 12.32 1.15 -11.45
N THR A 488 11.70 0.85 -12.60
CA THR A 488 10.65 1.69 -13.20
C THR A 488 9.42 1.84 -12.28
N GLY A 489 9.19 0.90 -11.35
CA GLY A 489 8.18 1.02 -10.31
C GLY A 489 8.45 2.09 -9.26
N PHE A 490 9.62 2.76 -9.30
CA PHE A 490 10.01 3.92 -8.49
C PHE A 490 10.19 5.19 -9.36
N ASN A 491 9.50 5.27 -10.48
CA ASN A 491 9.61 6.32 -11.48
C ASN A 491 11.04 6.52 -12.02
N TRP A 492 11.89 5.50 -11.93
CA TRP A 492 13.18 5.47 -12.58
C TRP A 492 13.00 5.37 -14.10
N ASP A 493 13.74 6.15 -14.88
CA ASP A 493 13.52 6.31 -16.32
C ASP A 493 14.14 5.22 -17.20
N LYS A 494 14.86 4.25 -16.59
CA LYS A 494 15.53 3.17 -17.30
C LYS A 494 15.17 1.80 -16.73
N PRO A 495 15.04 0.77 -17.56
CA PRO A 495 14.77 -0.59 -17.10
C PRO A 495 16.06 -1.30 -16.64
N ASP A 496 16.88 -0.65 -15.81
CA ASP A 496 18.22 -1.12 -15.44
C ASP A 496 18.47 -1.18 -13.94
N HIS A 497 17.40 -1.09 -13.12
CA HIS A 497 17.52 -1.19 -11.67
C HIS A 497 16.43 -2.07 -11.07
N PHE A 498 16.66 -2.54 -9.84
CA PHE A 498 15.67 -3.20 -9.01
C PHE A 498 15.94 -2.92 -7.53
N ARG A 499 14.88 -2.94 -6.73
CA ARG A 499 14.99 -2.73 -5.27
C ARG A 499 14.94 -4.05 -4.52
N VAL A 500 15.92 -4.24 -3.62
CA VAL A 500 15.99 -5.32 -2.64
C VAL A 500 15.69 -4.79 -1.25
N VAL A 501 14.75 -5.40 -0.52
CA VAL A 501 14.49 -5.12 0.90
C VAL A 501 15.29 -6.13 1.72
N PHE A 502 16.24 -5.69 2.55
CA PHE A 502 17.10 -6.60 3.34
C PHE A 502 16.56 -6.87 4.77
N LEU A 503 15.24 -6.96 4.93
CA LEU A 503 14.57 -7.27 6.20
C LEU A 503 14.50 -8.76 6.59
N PRO A 504 14.50 -9.74 5.66
CA PRO A 504 14.52 -11.16 6.04
C PRO A 504 15.70 -11.49 6.95
N ASN A 505 15.57 -12.53 7.76
CA ASN A 505 16.71 -13.01 8.54
C ASN A 505 17.87 -13.43 7.62
N LEU A 506 19.07 -13.60 8.17
CA LEU A 506 20.27 -13.87 7.39
C LEU A 506 20.16 -15.15 6.53
N ILE A 507 19.48 -16.18 7.03
CA ILE A 507 19.31 -17.47 6.31
C ILE A 507 18.42 -17.28 5.08
N ASP A 508 17.24 -16.67 5.24
CA ASP A 508 16.33 -16.42 4.12
C ASP A 508 16.92 -15.40 3.12
N LEU A 509 17.67 -14.42 3.62
CA LEU A 509 18.34 -13.44 2.78
C LEU A 509 19.47 -14.08 1.97
N GLU A 510 20.27 -14.95 2.57
CA GLU A 510 21.33 -15.71 1.88
C GLU A 510 20.73 -16.61 0.81
N GLU A 511 19.68 -17.37 1.13
CA GLU A 511 18.94 -18.17 0.15
C GLU A 511 18.44 -17.33 -1.03
N ALA A 512 17.91 -16.12 -0.75
CA ALA A 512 17.47 -15.22 -1.81
C ALA A 512 18.64 -14.76 -2.70
N MET A 513 19.79 -14.45 -2.11
CA MET A 513 20.98 -14.04 -2.87
C MET A 513 21.53 -15.19 -3.71
N ASP A 514 21.53 -16.42 -3.21
CA ASP A 514 21.91 -17.60 -3.99
C ASP A 514 21.00 -17.82 -5.19
N ARG A 515 19.71 -17.62 -5.01
CA ARG A 515 18.72 -17.71 -6.10
C ARG A 515 18.93 -16.60 -7.14
N LEU A 516 19.25 -15.37 -6.69
CA LEU A 516 19.60 -14.27 -7.58
C LEU A 516 20.84 -14.59 -8.41
N ASP A 517 21.92 -15.04 -7.77
CA ASP A 517 23.16 -15.37 -8.48
C ASP A 517 22.91 -16.43 -9.55
N ARG A 518 22.17 -17.49 -9.20
CA ARG A 518 21.77 -18.54 -10.14
C ARG A 518 20.93 -17.99 -11.30
N PHE A 519 19.95 -17.12 -11.01
CA PHE A 519 19.13 -16.47 -12.03
C PHE A 519 19.96 -15.65 -12.99
N PHE A 520 20.81 -14.76 -12.48
CA PHE A 520 21.67 -13.92 -13.31
C PHE A 520 22.71 -14.75 -14.09
N ALA A 521 23.25 -15.83 -13.52
CA ALA A 521 24.13 -16.74 -14.23
C ALA A 521 23.41 -17.43 -15.41
N ASN A 522 22.15 -17.86 -15.21
CA ASN A 522 21.35 -18.44 -16.27
C ASN A 522 21.00 -17.41 -17.35
N LYS A 523 20.69 -16.17 -16.97
CA LYS A 523 20.42 -15.09 -17.92
C LYS A 523 21.64 -14.75 -18.78
N ARG A 524 22.87 -14.74 -18.23
CA ARG A 524 24.09 -14.58 -19.05
C ARG A 524 24.23 -15.68 -20.11
N LYS A 525 23.88 -16.91 -19.76
CA LYS A 525 23.87 -18.01 -20.75
C LYS A 525 22.81 -17.82 -21.82
N GLU A 526 21.59 -17.43 -21.42
CA GLU A 526 20.48 -17.12 -22.33
C GLU A 526 20.86 -16.02 -23.32
N PHE A 527 21.51 -14.95 -22.84
CA PHE A 527 21.94 -13.80 -23.66
C PHE A 527 23.29 -14.00 -24.39
N GLY A 528 24.02 -15.09 -24.11
CA GLY A 528 25.35 -15.33 -24.71
C GLY A 528 26.44 -14.36 -24.23
N THR A 529 26.32 -13.81 -23.04
CA THR A 529 27.21 -12.77 -22.45
C THR A 529 28.11 -13.34 -21.33
N GLN A 530 28.66 -14.51 -21.47
CA GLN A 530 29.43 -15.23 -20.44
C GLN A 530 30.64 -14.48 -19.87
#